data_323c608f877f89d23af3eb0d70695681
#
_entry.id   323c608f877f89d23af3eb0d70695681
#
_cell.length_a   1.000
_cell.length_b   1.000
_cell.length_c   1.000
_cell.angle_alpha   90.00
_cell.angle_beta   90.00
_cell.angle_gamma   90.00
#
_symmetry.space_group_name_H-M   'P 1'
#
loop_
_entity.id
_entity.type
_entity.pdbx_description
1 polymer ?
#
loop_
_entity_poly.entity_id
_entity_poly.type
_entity_poly.pdbx_seq_one_letter_code
_entity_poly.pdbx_strand_id
1 'polypeptide(L)'
;MDISTFKVVAPKLPAHIAVLMRGPTGVGKSHLARQIADEHNLPFIDVRGSTMSEGDVGGYPDIEGMKDSGVMTFCMPSWFMRACNEPVVLMLDELNRSLPGVQQSFFQLVLDRELGNDKNGVPYRLHPETRVVAAVNHGSEYDVNEMDPALLRRFWVCDIVPTAADWISWAKDNDIDSVLIDFIRQNPAHLRVDPSTVEPGTVCPNPASWHRVNECLSHMNMLPSDVAGKPNPEGMYALSLGLVGTEAAIAFCAFVKDYEIQVSAEDVLDGKLKKKDIETTAISMLNNVIDKLADNASENDWTDKQCKNVDKFARAISGEMMVVLWNKIAAAGNIKNIQKMHQLLGQEVVKAVQASRNLDK
;
A
#
# COMPACT_ATOMS: atom_id res chain seq x y z
N MET A 1 -12.52 -0.28 1.33
CA MET A 1 -12.07 0.98 0.69
C MET A 1 -10.67 0.72 0.14
N ASP A 2 -10.41 1.10 -1.10
CA ASP A 2 -9.06 1.07 -1.66
C ASP A 2 -8.17 2.17 -1.05
N ILE A 3 -6.86 1.99 -1.19
CA ILE A 3 -5.87 2.89 -0.60
C ILE A 3 -5.92 4.27 -1.25
N SER A 4 -6.19 4.35 -2.54
CA SER A 4 -6.22 5.61 -3.29
C SER A 4 -7.34 6.52 -2.78
N THR A 5 -8.53 5.98 -2.56
CA THR A 5 -9.66 6.71 -1.96
C THR A 5 -9.36 7.14 -0.52
N PHE A 6 -8.73 6.27 0.28
CA PHE A 6 -8.33 6.61 1.65
C PHE A 6 -7.39 7.82 1.69
N LYS A 7 -6.36 7.84 0.85
CA LYS A 7 -5.39 8.94 0.72
C LYS A 7 -6.03 10.27 0.35
N VAL A 8 -7.12 10.25 -0.42
CA VAL A 8 -7.83 11.49 -0.80
C VAL A 8 -8.73 12.00 0.32
N VAL A 9 -9.34 11.11 1.09
CA VAL A 9 -10.40 11.47 2.06
C VAL A 9 -9.83 11.71 3.46
N ALA A 10 -9.03 10.76 3.99
CA ALA A 10 -8.60 10.79 5.39
C ALA A 10 -7.83 12.05 5.79
N PRO A 11 -6.89 12.59 4.99
CA PRO A 11 -6.19 13.82 5.34
C PRO A 11 -7.10 15.06 5.39
N LYS A 12 -8.21 15.05 4.63
CA LYS A 12 -9.13 16.20 4.54
C LYS A 12 -10.20 16.23 5.62
N LEU A 13 -10.27 15.18 6.44
CA LEU A 13 -11.20 15.17 7.58
C LEU A 13 -10.80 16.25 8.59
N PRO A 14 -11.76 16.87 9.30
CA PRO A 14 -11.45 17.75 10.43
C PRO A 14 -10.62 17.02 11.49
N ALA A 15 -9.67 17.71 12.15
CA ALA A 15 -8.75 17.11 13.12
C ALA A 15 -9.46 16.43 14.32
N HIS A 16 -10.66 16.88 14.67
CA HIS A 16 -11.44 16.30 15.75
C HIS A 16 -12.16 14.99 15.38
N ILE A 17 -12.22 14.64 14.10
CA ILE A 17 -12.78 13.37 13.64
C ILE A 17 -11.70 12.30 13.69
N ALA A 18 -11.83 11.37 14.61
CA ALA A 18 -10.92 10.24 14.70
C ALA A 18 -11.16 9.24 13.55
N VAL A 19 -10.09 8.68 13.02
CA VAL A 19 -10.11 7.69 11.93
C VAL A 19 -9.86 6.29 12.50
N LEU A 20 -10.67 5.30 12.11
CA LEU A 20 -10.43 3.90 12.44
C LEU A 20 -10.19 3.09 11.17
N MET A 21 -8.98 2.59 11.00
CA MET A 21 -8.61 1.67 9.93
C MET A 21 -8.79 0.23 10.41
N ARG A 22 -9.65 -0.51 9.72
CA ARG A 22 -9.83 -1.95 9.93
C ARG A 22 -9.22 -2.73 8.77
N GLY A 23 -8.56 -3.81 9.05
CA GLY A 23 -8.00 -4.68 8.00
C GLY A 23 -6.99 -5.67 8.54
N PRO A 24 -6.59 -6.67 7.74
CA PRO A 24 -5.61 -7.67 8.14
C PRO A 24 -4.24 -7.07 8.47
N THR A 25 -3.39 -7.87 9.12
CA THR A 25 -1.99 -7.49 9.35
C THR A 25 -1.22 -7.39 8.04
N GLY A 26 -0.26 -6.48 7.97
CA GLY A 26 0.64 -6.35 6.83
C GLY A 26 0.07 -5.61 5.60
N VAL A 27 -1.13 -5.01 5.71
CA VAL A 27 -1.75 -4.23 4.61
C VAL A 27 -1.32 -2.76 4.57
N GLY A 28 -0.45 -2.31 5.49
CA GLY A 28 0.10 -0.96 5.47
C GLY A 28 -0.67 0.09 6.28
N LYS A 29 -1.54 -0.30 7.24
CA LYS A 29 -2.31 0.66 8.07
C LYS A 29 -1.43 1.72 8.74
N SER A 30 -0.36 1.30 9.42
CA SER A 30 0.54 2.24 10.11
C SER A 30 1.31 3.13 9.13
N HIS A 31 1.60 2.64 7.90
CA HIS A 31 2.19 3.44 6.83
C HIS A 31 1.21 4.53 6.34
N LEU A 32 -0.06 4.19 6.17
CA LEU A 32 -1.11 5.15 5.80
C LEU A 32 -1.28 6.25 6.86
N ALA A 33 -1.18 5.91 8.15
CA ALA A 33 -1.22 6.90 9.22
C ALA A 33 -0.01 7.85 9.18
N ARG A 34 1.20 7.34 8.86
CA ARG A 34 2.40 8.19 8.65
C ARG A 34 2.24 9.11 7.45
N GLN A 35 1.64 8.66 6.36
CA GLN A 35 1.38 9.53 5.20
C GLN A 35 0.45 10.70 5.54
N ILE A 36 -0.54 10.51 6.43
CA ILE A 36 -1.36 11.62 6.94
C ILE A 36 -0.48 12.63 7.71
N ALA A 37 0.48 12.15 8.51
CA ALA A 37 1.39 13.02 9.24
C ALA A 37 2.30 13.82 8.29
N ASP A 38 2.85 13.15 7.29
CA ASP A 38 3.72 13.77 6.28
C ASP A 38 2.96 14.85 5.46
N GLU A 39 1.72 14.56 5.05
CA GLU A 39 0.89 15.51 4.28
C GLU A 39 0.57 16.78 5.07
N HIS A 40 0.42 16.65 6.39
CA HIS A 40 0.16 17.82 7.28
C HIS A 40 1.43 18.41 7.89
N ASN A 41 2.62 17.85 7.61
CA ASN A 41 3.88 18.21 8.27
C ASN A 41 3.79 18.15 9.80
N LEU A 42 3.12 17.12 10.34
CA LEU A 42 2.93 16.91 11.77
C LEU A 42 3.84 15.79 12.29
N PRO A 43 4.34 15.90 13.53
CA PRO A 43 5.00 14.79 14.19
C PRO A 43 4.08 13.57 14.30
N PHE A 44 4.65 12.37 14.13
CA PHE A 44 3.93 11.11 14.27
C PHE A 44 4.25 10.45 15.61
N ILE A 45 3.23 10.08 16.36
CA ILE A 45 3.35 9.34 17.62
C ILE A 45 2.65 7.99 17.44
N ASP A 46 3.38 6.90 17.60
CA ASP A 46 2.89 5.52 17.49
C ASP A 46 2.70 4.93 18.90
N VAL A 47 1.47 4.63 19.26
CA VAL A 47 1.08 4.07 20.55
C VAL A 47 0.43 2.72 20.31
N ARG A 48 1.02 1.65 20.83
CA ARG A 48 0.52 0.28 20.66
C ARG A 48 -0.22 -0.20 21.88
N GLY A 49 -1.54 -0.27 21.76
CA GLY A 49 -2.40 -0.69 22.85
C GLY A 49 -2.13 -2.11 23.37
N SER A 50 -1.73 -3.04 22.51
CA SER A 50 -1.42 -4.43 22.88
C SER A 50 -0.22 -4.58 23.83
N THR A 51 0.66 -3.58 23.89
CA THR A 51 1.86 -3.61 24.76
C THR A 51 1.75 -2.71 25.99
N MET A 52 0.59 -2.08 26.21
CA MET A 52 0.37 -1.10 27.26
C MET A 52 -0.37 -1.69 28.45
N SER A 53 -0.05 -1.19 29.62
CA SER A 53 -0.82 -1.29 30.85
C SER A 53 -1.75 -0.07 31.01
N GLU A 54 -2.68 -0.14 31.96
CA GLU A 54 -3.58 0.99 32.26
C GLU A 54 -2.82 2.25 32.66
N GLY A 55 -1.71 2.10 33.41
CA GLY A 55 -0.85 3.21 33.80
C GLY A 55 -0.11 3.87 32.64
N ASP A 56 0.18 3.13 31.56
CA ASP A 56 0.85 3.67 30.38
C ASP A 56 -0.07 4.57 29.55
N VAL A 57 -1.38 4.54 29.80
CA VAL A 57 -2.38 5.40 29.15
C VAL A 57 -2.98 6.39 30.14
N GLY A 58 -3.52 5.90 31.27
CA GLY A 58 -4.19 6.71 32.27
C GLY A 58 -3.24 7.46 33.24
N GLY A 59 -1.94 7.14 33.19
CA GLY A 59 -0.95 7.72 34.07
C GLY A 59 -0.81 6.97 35.40
N TYR A 60 0.18 7.36 36.17
CA TYR A 60 0.46 6.81 37.51
C TYR A 60 0.18 7.87 38.58
N PRO A 61 -0.31 7.48 39.79
CA PRO A 61 -0.53 8.42 40.89
C PRO A 61 0.73 9.24 41.21
N ASP A 62 0.59 10.56 41.32
CA ASP A 62 1.62 11.46 41.82
C ASP A 62 1.65 11.37 43.37
N ILE A 63 2.48 10.47 43.88
CA ILE A 63 2.57 10.21 45.31
C ILE A 63 3.10 11.43 46.09
N GLU A 64 4.01 12.20 45.52
CA GLU A 64 4.58 13.39 46.18
C GLU A 64 3.55 14.52 46.21
N GLY A 65 2.94 14.86 45.06
CA GLY A 65 1.88 15.85 45.01
C GLY A 65 0.67 15.50 45.86
N MET A 66 0.33 14.21 46.00
CA MET A 66 -0.75 13.73 46.87
C MET A 66 -0.45 13.95 48.35
N LYS A 67 0.80 13.78 48.80
CA LYS A 67 1.20 14.04 50.19
C LYS A 67 1.03 15.51 50.57
N ASP A 68 1.36 16.38 49.64
CA ASP A 68 1.33 17.85 49.88
C ASP A 68 -0.08 18.44 49.76
N SER A 69 -0.88 17.95 48.82
CA SER A 69 -2.19 18.52 48.51
C SER A 69 -3.38 17.80 49.13
N GLY A 70 -3.20 16.52 49.55
CA GLY A 70 -4.28 15.67 49.96
C GLY A 70 -5.24 15.22 48.85
N VAL A 71 -4.91 15.55 47.60
CA VAL A 71 -5.70 15.23 46.39
C VAL A 71 -4.89 14.30 45.49
N MET A 72 -5.52 13.23 45.03
CA MET A 72 -4.89 12.31 44.08
C MET A 72 -4.85 12.94 42.68
N THR A 73 -3.65 13.11 42.17
CA THR A 73 -3.37 13.51 40.78
C THR A 73 -2.52 12.45 40.08
N PHE A 74 -2.41 12.52 38.76
CA PHE A 74 -1.70 11.53 37.98
C PHE A 74 -0.58 12.20 37.16
N CYS A 75 0.58 11.54 37.14
CA CYS A 75 1.63 11.82 36.20
C CYS A 75 1.26 11.21 34.86
N MET A 76 0.95 12.04 33.88
CA MET A 76 0.49 11.59 32.58
C MET A 76 1.66 11.12 31.68
N PRO A 77 1.42 10.17 30.77
CA PRO A 77 2.43 9.67 29.84
C PRO A 77 2.97 10.79 28.94
N SER A 78 4.27 10.74 28.66
CA SER A 78 4.94 11.76 27.84
C SER A 78 4.37 11.89 26.42
N TRP A 79 3.98 10.76 25.80
CA TRP A 79 3.36 10.73 24.47
C TRP A 79 2.04 11.52 24.45
N PHE A 80 1.22 11.41 25.50
CA PHE A 80 -0.05 12.13 25.63
C PHE A 80 0.18 13.63 25.90
N MET A 81 1.09 13.95 26.84
CA MET A 81 1.42 15.35 27.12
C MET A 81 1.99 16.06 25.91
N ARG A 82 2.77 15.36 25.09
CA ARG A 82 3.23 15.89 23.81
C ARG A 82 2.06 16.19 22.87
N ALA A 83 1.10 15.27 22.74
CA ALA A 83 -0.08 15.45 21.90
C ALA A 83 -1.05 16.55 22.41
N CYS A 84 -0.94 16.96 23.69
CA CYS A 84 -1.66 18.11 24.25
C CYS A 84 -0.97 19.44 23.94
N ASN A 85 0.36 19.46 23.94
CA ASN A 85 1.15 20.69 23.84
C ASN A 85 1.45 21.11 22.41
N GLU A 86 1.49 20.17 21.47
CA GLU A 86 1.74 20.42 20.04
C GLU A 86 0.82 19.57 19.16
N PRO A 87 0.51 20.02 17.94
CA PRO A 87 -0.28 19.24 17.00
C PRO A 87 0.53 18.03 16.51
N VAL A 88 -0.08 16.85 16.58
CA VAL A 88 0.55 15.58 16.15
C VAL A 88 -0.47 14.70 15.42
N VAL A 89 0.01 13.71 14.69
CA VAL A 89 -0.80 12.54 14.33
C VAL A 89 -0.52 11.45 15.37
N LEU A 90 -1.53 11.14 16.17
CA LEU A 90 -1.50 10.13 17.21
C LEU A 90 -2.09 8.83 16.66
N MET A 91 -1.25 7.84 16.45
CA MET A 91 -1.64 6.49 16.03
C MET A 91 -1.89 5.62 17.24
N LEU A 92 -3.10 5.05 17.34
CA LEU A 92 -3.49 4.04 18.34
C LEU A 92 -3.53 2.68 17.63
N ASP A 93 -2.40 1.97 17.61
CA ASP A 93 -2.30 0.68 16.91
C ASP A 93 -2.73 -0.49 17.78
N GLU A 94 -3.27 -1.53 17.15
CA GLU A 94 -3.76 -2.75 17.78
C GLU A 94 -4.79 -2.50 18.90
N LEU A 95 -5.66 -1.51 18.71
CA LEU A 95 -6.63 -1.08 19.72
C LEU A 95 -7.52 -2.22 20.27
N ASN A 96 -7.95 -3.14 19.41
CA ASN A 96 -8.78 -4.27 19.78
C ASN A 96 -8.02 -5.45 20.45
N ARG A 97 -6.68 -5.37 20.54
CA ARG A 97 -5.83 -6.31 21.27
C ARG A 97 -5.38 -5.79 22.62
N SER A 98 -5.77 -4.58 22.96
CA SER A 98 -5.47 -3.96 24.25
C SER A 98 -6.28 -4.60 25.38
N LEU A 99 -5.77 -4.53 26.59
CA LEU A 99 -6.51 -4.89 27.79
C LEU A 99 -7.78 -4.02 27.93
N PRO A 100 -8.89 -4.52 28.51
CA PRO A 100 -10.14 -3.77 28.63
C PRO A 100 -9.99 -2.39 29.27
N GLY A 101 -9.20 -2.26 30.34
CA GLY A 101 -8.95 -0.97 30.99
C GLY A 101 -8.16 0.02 30.14
N VAL A 102 -7.21 -0.48 29.34
CA VAL A 102 -6.50 0.32 28.32
C VAL A 102 -7.45 0.79 27.23
N GLN A 103 -8.34 -0.09 26.75
CA GLN A 103 -9.35 0.30 25.76
C GLN A 103 -10.26 1.41 26.28
N GLN A 104 -10.71 1.33 27.55
CA GLN A 104 -11.57 2.35 28.14
C GLN A 104 -10.88 3.72 28.19
N SER A 105 -9.61 3.76 28.53
CA SER A 105 -8.83 5.01 28.52
C SER A 105 -8.70 5.59 27.09
N PHE A 106 -8.47 4.73 26.10
CA PHE A 106 -8.48 5.18 24.71
C PHE A 106 -9.87 5.62 24.23
N PHE A 107 -10.93 5.04 24.76
CA PHE A 107 -12.30 5.49 24.46
C PHE A 107 -12.53 6.91 24.93
N GLN A 108 -12.13 7.25 26.16
CA GLN A 108 -12.22 8.62 26.66
C GLN A 108 -11.40 9.57 25.78
N LEU A 109 -10.17 9.19 25.43
CA LEU A 109 -9.31 10.00 24.56
C LEU A 109 -9.94 10.28 23.20
N VAL A 110 -10.58 9.28 22.58
CA VAL A 110 -11.23 9.42 21.28
C VAL A 110 -12.53 10.22 21.39
N LEU A 111 -13.28 10.03 22.48
CA LEU A 111 -14.57 10.66 22.70
C LEU A 111 -14.45 12.13 23.05
N ASP A 112 -13.69 12.38 24.11
CA ASP A 112 -13.64 13.68 24.79
C ASP A 112 -12.39 14.46 24.43
N ARG A 113 -11.42 13.78 23.79
CA ARG A 113 -10.08 14.32 23.50
C ARG A 113 -9.33 14.72 24.77
N GLU A 114 -9.61 14.03 25.88
CA GLU A 114 -9.11 14.33 27.22
C GLU A 114 -8.67 13.05 27.93
N LEU A 115 -7.66 13.16 28.78
CA LEU A 115 -7.29 12.13 29.76
C LEU A 115 -6.76 12.80 31.02
N GLY A 116 -7.10 12.22 32.19
CA GLY A 116 -6.61 12.68 33.48
C GLY A 116 -6.91 14.16 33.74
N ASN A 117 -6.43 14.65 34.88
CA ASN A 117 -6.63 16.03 35.30
C ASN A 117 -5.33 16.60 35.90
N ASP A 118 -5.16 17.89 35.77
CA ASP A 118 -4.12 18.63 36.48
C ASP A 118 -4.43 18.74 37.98
N LYS A 119 -3.53 19.34 38.76
CA LYS A 119 -3.68 19.58 40.18
C LYS A 119 -4.90 20.44 40.58
N ASN A 120 -5.51 21.14 39.66
CA ASN A 120 -6.69 21.97 39.85
C ASN A 120 -7.98 21.29 39.38
N GLY A 121 -7.90 20.02 38.94
CA GLY A 121 -9.02 19.24 38.43
C GLY A 121 -9.39 19.58 36.97
N VAL A 122 -8.54 20.30 36.25
CA VAL A 122 -8.76 20.62 34.84
C VAL A 122 -8.24 19.46 33.98
N PRO A 123 -9.08 18.89 33.09
CA PRO A 123 -8.64 17.79 32.24
C PRO A 123 -7.56 18.24 31.23
N TYR A 124 -6.57 17.36 31.04
CA TYR A 124 -5.61 17.54 29.94
C TYR A 124 -6.29 17.21 28.62
N ARG A 125 -6.20 18.15 27.67
CA ARG A 125 -6.84 18.05 26.36
C ARG A 125 -5.83 17.96 25.24
N LEU A 126 -6.12 17.10 24.25
CA LEU A 126 -5.35 17.09 23.01
C LEU A 126 -5.35 18.45 22.34
N HIS A 127 -4.23 18.80 21.73
CA HIS A 127 -4.16 20.02 20.91
C HIS A 127 -5.29 19.99 19.85
N PRO A 128 -5.98 21.12 19.57
CA PRO A 128 -7.10 21.15 18.64
C PRO A 128 -6.80 20.54 17.26
N GLU A 129 -5.59 20.73 16.76
CA GLU A 129 -5.13 20.21 15.46
C GLU A 129 -4.53 18.79 15.55
N THR A 130 -4.43 18.20 16.73
CA THR A 130 -4.00 16.78 16.86
C THR A 130 -5.02 15.86 16.21
N ARG A 131 -4.55 14.98 15.34
CA ARG A 131 -5.35 13.98 14.62
C ARG A 131 -5.19 12.62 15.27
N VAL A 132 -6.28 11.95 15.56
CA VAL A 132 -6.27 10.60 16.11
C VAL A 132 -6.59 9.60 15.01
N VAL A 133 -5.68 8.66 14.81
CA VAL A 133 -5.83 7.56 13.85
C VAL A 133 -5.69 6.25 14.61
N ALA A 134 -6.69 5.41 14.59
CA ALA A 134 -6.64 4.10 15.22
C ALA A 134 -6.57 2.98 14.18
N ALA A 135 -5.94 1.87 14.52
CA ALA A 135 -5.95 0.67 13.70
C ALA A 135 -6.35 -0.56 14.51
N VAL A 136 -7.13 -1.41 13.86
CA VAL A 136 -7.51 -2.70 14.40
C VAL A 136 -7.26 -3.78 13.36
N ASN A 137 -6.82 -4.95 13.83
CA ASN A 137 -6.75 -6.13 13.00
C ASN A 137 -8.14 -6.78 12.95
N HIS A 138 -8.54 -7.19 11.76
CA HIS A 138 -9.83 -7.80 11.51
C HIS A 138 -9.62 -9.11 10.77
N GLY A 139 -10.19 -10.19 11.30
CA GLY A 139 -10.07 -11.54 10.76
C GLY A 139 -10.30 -12.56 11.86
N SER A 140 -10.81 -13.73 11.50
CA SER A 140 -11.11 -14.84 12.43
C SER A 140 -9.86 -15.49 13.04
N GLU A 141 -8.69 -15.20 12.46
CA GLU A 141 -7.38 -15.69 12.92
C GLU A 141 -6.80 -14.90 14.09
N TYR A 142 -7.44 -13.79 14.48
CA TYR A 142 -6.97 -12.99 15.60
C TYR A 142 -7.86 -13.19 16.81
N ASP A 143 -7.24 -13.43 17.97
CA ASP A 143 -7.91 -13.33 19.27
C ASP A 143 -8.09 -11.84 19.59
N VAL A 144 -9.21 -11.29 19.15
CA VAL A 144 -9.52 -9.88 19.27
C VAL A 144 -10.84 -9.68 19.98
N ASN A 145 -10.88 -8.70 20.88
CA ASN A 145 -12.12 -8.28 21.51
C ASN A 145 -12.99 -7.51 20.51
N GLU A 146 -14.28 -7.78 20.51
CA GLU A 146 -15.23 -6.94 19.77
C GLU A 146 -15.19 -5.51 20.32
N MET A 147 -15.13 -4.55 19.41
CA MET A 147 -15.16 -3.14 19.83
C MET A 147 -16.57 -2.72 20.20
N ASP A 148 -16.69 -1.95 21.28
CA ASP A 148 -17.96 -1.38 21.71
C ASP A 148 -18.61 -0.58 20.57
N PRO A 149 -19.89 -0.86 20.23
CA PRO A 149 -20.62 -0.10 19.21
C PRO A 149 -20.68 1.41 19.47
N ALA A 150 -20.69 1.83 20.73
CA ALA A 150 -20.68 3.25 21.09
C ALA A 150 -19.35 3.92 20.68
N LEU A 151 -18.23 3.20 20.80
CA LEU A 151 -16.93 3.68 20.34
C LEU A 151 -16.88 3.76 18.81
N LEU A 152 -17.36 2.72 18.10
CA LEU A 152 -17.35 2.71 16.63
C LEU A 152 -18.06 3.93 16.03
N ARG A 153 -19.13 4.43 16.69
CA ARG A 153 -19.87 5.62 16.25
C ARG A 153 -19.09 6.93 16.36
N ARG A 154 -17.93 6.92 17.01
CA ARG A 154 -17.08 8.10 17.22
C ARG A 154 -15.94 8.21 16.21
N PHE A 155 -15.78 7.15 15.40
CA PHE A 155 -14.78 7.12 14.34
C PHE A 155 -15.42 7.29 12.96
N TRP A 156 -14.66 7.87 12.08
CA TRP A 156 -14.81 7.59 10.67
C TRP A 156 -14.14 6.23 10.40
N VAL A 157 -14.95 5.21 10.16
CA VAL A 157 -14.50 3.82 10.04
C VAL A 157 -14.24 3.47 8.59
N CYS A 158 -13.08 2.91 8.30
CA CYS A 158 -12.74 2.44 6.95
C CYS A 158 -12.11 1.05 6.99
N ASP A 159 -12.66 0.15 6.16
CA ASP A 159 -12.10 -1.17 5.90
C ASP A 159 -11.04 -1.03 4.80
N ILE A 160 -9.77 -1.24 5.14
CA ILE A 160 -8.64 -1.14 4.20
C ILE A 160 -8.48 -2.48 3.49
N VAL A 161 -8.69 -2.46 2.18
CA VAL A 161 -8.52 -3.62 1.31
C VAL A 161 -7.58 -3.20 0.18
N PRO A 162 -6.26 -3.42 0.32
CA PRO A 162 -5.31 -3.07 -0.72
C PRO A 162 -5.50 -3.95 -1.96
N THR A 163 -5.46 -3.33 -3.13
CA THR A 163 -5.42 -4.03 -4.42
C THR A 163 -3.98 -4.22 -4.88
N ALA A 164 -3.76 -5.09 -5.86
CA ALA A 164 -2.45 -5.23 -6.48
C ALA A 164 -2.00 -3.92 -7.15
N ALA A 165 -2.94 -3.17 -7.72
CA ALA A 165 -2.65 -1.86 -8.33
C ALA A 165 -2.17 -0.83 -7.29
N ASP A 166 -2.81 -0.78 -6.11
CA ASP A 166 -2.37 0.09 -5.00
C ASP A 166 -0.95 -0.25 -4.55
N TRP A 167 -0.65 -1.55 -4.40
CA TRP A 167 0.68 -2.00 -4.00
C TRP A 167 1.73 -1.68 -5.07
N ILE A 168 1.44 -1.93 -6.35
CA ILE A 168 2.34 -1.63 -7.47
C ILE A 168 2.63 -0.13 -7.55
N SER A 169 1.62 0.72 -7.38
CA SER A 169 1.82 2.18 -7.35
C SER A 169 2.76 2.58 -6.20
N TRP A 170 2.51 2.07 -5.01
CA TRP A 170 3.37 2.32 -3.86
C TRP A 170 4.80 1.77 -4.08
N ALA A 171 4.93 0.57 -4.62
CA ALA A 171 6.20 -0.11 -4.84
C ALA A 171 7.13 0.67 -5.78
N LYS A 172 6.58 1.33 -6.80
CA LYS A 172 7.35 2.19 -7.73
C LYS A 172 7.99 3.39 -7.03
N ASP A 173 7.29 3.96 -6.02
CA ASP A 173 7.75 5.13 -5.27
C ASP A 173 8.68 4.76 -4.10
N ASN A 174 8.87 3.45 -3.82
CA ASN A 174 9.59 2.93 -2.65
C ASN A 174 10.72 1.94 -3.00
N ASP A 175 11.39 2.13 -4.11
CA ASP A 175 12.60 1.39 -4.52
C ASP A 175 12.42 -0.14 -4.55
N ILE A 176 11.22 -0.63 -4.85
CA ILE A 176 10.99 -2.06 -5.04
C ILE A 176 11.48 -2.48 -6.42
N ASP A 177 12.19 -3.59 -6.47
CA ASP A 177 12.75 -4.15 -7.70
C ASP A 177 11.68 -4.34 -8.79
N SER A 178 12.00 -3.93 -10.01
CA SER A 178 11.08 -3.94 -11.14
C SER A 178 10.60 -5.34 -11.52
N VAL A 179 11.43 -6.37 -11.37
CA VAL A 179 11.07 -7.76 -11.66
C VAL A 179 10.10 -8.30 -10.59
N LEU A 180 10.26 -7.89 -9.33
CA LEU A 180 9.31 -8.21 -8.27
C LEU A 180 7.95 -7.51 -8.51
N ILE A 181 7.96 -6.23 -8.93
CA ILE A 181 6.73 -5.53 -9.32
C ILE A 181 6.03 -6.26 -10.48
N ASP A 182 6.79 -6.70 -11.48
CA ASP A 182 6.26 -7.44 -12.62
C ASP A 182 5.70 -8.81 -12.20
N PHE A 183 6.34 -9.49 -11.25
CA PHE A 183 5.82 -10.73 -10.69
C PHE A 183 4.42 -10.53 -10.07
N ILE A 184 4.27 -9.54 -9.21
CA ILE A 184 2.97 -9.24 -8.57
C ILE A 184 1.94 -8.77 -9.59
N ARG A 185 2.34 -8.01 -10.62
CA ARG A 185 1.45 -7.57 -11.71
C ARG A 185 0.88 -8.75 -12.48
N GLN A 186 1.72 -9.73 -12.80
CA GLN A 186 1.30 -10.91 -13.55
C GLN A 186 0.61 -11.96 -12.67
N ASN A 187 0.92 -11.97 -11.38
CA ASN A 187 0.43 -12.97 -10.41
C ASN A 187 -0.18 -12.29 -9.18
N PRO A 188 -1.25 -11.50 -9.34
CA PRO A 188 -1.81 -10.69 -8.24
C PRO A 188 -2.33 -11.53 -7.05
N ALA A 189 -2.66 -12.81 -7.27
CA ALA A 189 -3.07 -13.74 -6.22
C ALA A 189 -1.94 -14.01 -5.21
N HIS A 190 -0.67 -13.88 -5.62
CA HIS A 190 0.47 -14.05 -4.73
C HIS A 190 0.83 -12.79 -3.93
N LEU A 191 0.16 -11.66 -4.15
CA LEU A 191 0.35 -10.49 -3.30
C LEU A 191 -0.08 -10.75 -1.86
N ARG A 192 -1.22 -11.44 -1.72
CA ARG A 192 -1.80 -11.74 -0.42
C ARG A 192 -2.62 -13.02 -0.46
N VAL A 193 -2.41 -13.87 0.55
CA VAL A 193 -3.27 -15.01 0.88
C VAL A 193 -3.94 -14.72 2.23
N ASP A 194 -5.20 -15.06 2.36
CA ASP A 194 -5.93 -14.93 3.63
C ASP A 194 -5.49 -16.07 4.57
N PRO A 195 -4.90 -15.77 5.75
CA PRO A 195 -4.45 -16.79 6.69
C PRO A 195 -5.55 -17.74 7.17
N SER A 196 -6.82 -17.30 7.13
CA SER A 196 -7.97 -18.14 7.51
C SER A 196 -8.25 -19.29 6.53
N THR A 197 -7.70 -19.22 5.31
CA THR A 197 -7.89 -20.23 4.26
C THR A 197 -6.83 -21.32 4.25
N VAL A 198 -5.82 -21.22 5.14
CA VAL A 198 -4.70 -22.15 5.24
C VAL A 198 -4.57 -22.70 6.66
N GLU A 199 -3.73 -23.72 6.85
CA GLU A 199 -3.48 -24.27 8.17
C GLU A 199 -2.87 -23.22 9.13
N PRO A 200 -3.27 -23.20 10.41
CA PRO A 200 -2.72 -22.28 11.40
C PRO A 200 -1.19 -22.39 11.49
N GLY A 201 -0.51 -21.23 11.48
CA GLY A 201 0.95 -21.15 11.51
C GLY A 201 1.62 -21.23 10.14
N THR A 202 0.88 -21.39 9.06
CA THR A 202 1.43 -21.33 7.70
C THR A 202 1.88 -19.91 7.36
N VAL A 203 3.10 -19.77 6.82
CA VAL A 203 3.58 -18.48 6.32
C VAL A 203 2.85 -18.13 5.04
N CYS A 204 2.19 -16.96 5.04
CA CYS A 204 1.41 -16.46 3.91
C CYS A 204 1.97 -15.14 3.38
N PRO A 205 1.92 -14.91 2.07
CA PRO A 205 2.33 -13.64 1.49
C PRO A 205 1.36 -12.52 1.87
N ASN A 206 1.90 -11.34 2.06
CA ASN A 206 1.17 -10.09 2.23
C ASN A 206 2.00 -8.91 1.69
N PRO A 207 1.42 -7.72 1.49
CA PRO A 207 2.14 -6.54 0.99
C PRO A 207 3.43 -6.22 1.75
N ALA A 208 3.43 -6.32 3.07
CA ALA A 208 4.61 -6.04 3.89
C ALA A 208 5.68 -7.14 3.78
N SER A 209 5.29 -8.41 3.62
CA SER A 209 6.25 -9.51 3.44
C SER A 209 7.01 -9.39 2.11
N TRP A 210 6.36 -8.96 1.04
CA TRP A 210 7.02 -8.70 -0.24
C TRP A 210 8.00 -7.52 -0.17
N HIS A 211 7.67 -6.47 0.58
CA HIS A 211 8.63 -5.40 0.85
C HIS A 211 9.88 -5.95 1.57
N ARG A 212 9.68 -6.80 2.59
CA ARG A 212 10.82 -7.45 3.30
C ARG A 212 11.63 -8.38 2.40
N VAL A 213 10.99 -9.10 1.47
CA VAL A 213 11.71 -9.90 0.46
C VAL A 213 12.65 -9.00 -0.34
N ASN A 214 12.13 -7.88 -0.86
CA ASN A 214 12.93 -6.91 -1.61
C ASN A 214 14.11 -6.36 -0.79
N GLU A 215 13.84 -5.92 0.44
CA GLU A 215 14.83 -5.37 1.35
C GLU A 215 15.95 -6.38 1.63
N CYS A 216 15.60 -7.63 1.96
CA CYS A 216 16.57 -8.68 2.22
C CYS A 216 17.37 -9.06 0.98
N LEU A 217 16.72 -9.19 -0.19
CA LEU A 217 17.42 -9.51 -1.45
C LEU A 217 18.38 -8.36 -1.85
N SER A 218 17.99 -7.12 -1.65
CA SER A 218 18.85 -5.95 -1.85
C SER A 218 20.08 -6.00 -0.93
N HIS A 219 19.86 -6.27 0.35
CA HIS A 219 20.95 -6.37 1.33
C HIS A 219 21.94 -7.52 1.00
N MET A 220 21.44 -8.60 0.44
CA MET A 220 22.24 -9.75 0.01
C MET A 220 22.85 -9.59 -1.40
N ASN A 221 22.66 -8.47 -2.07
CA ASN A 221 23.07 -8.21 -3.46
C ASN A 221 22.51 -9.29 -4.44
N MET A 222 21.26 -9.66 -4.26
CA MET A 222 20.55 -10.68 -5.05
C MET A 222 19.22 -10.12 -5.55
N LEU A 223 19.17 -8.86 -5.96
CA LEU A 223 17.95 -8.29 -6.51
C LEU A 223 17.47 -9.09 -7.71
N PRO A 224 16.16 -9.31 -7.86
CA PRO A 224 15.61 -10.07 -8.99
C PRO A 224 16.06 -9.55 -10.34
N SER A 225 16.19 -8.22 -10.53
CA SER A 225 16.66 -7.62 -11.76
C SER A 225 18.12 -7.98 -12.13
N ASP A 226 18.98 -8.21 -11.13
CA ASP A 226 20.40 -8.57 -11.38
C ASP A 226 20.59 -10.03 -11.77
N VAL A 227 19.65 -10.89 -11.37
CA VAL A 227 19.71 -12.34 -11.53
C VAL A 227 18.68 -12.92 -12.50
N ALA A 228 17.82 -12.07 -13.04
CA ALA A 228 16.75 -12.44 -13.97
C ALA A 228 17.28 -13.22 -15.18
N GLY A 229 16.54 -14.26 -15.58
CA GLY A 229 16.94 -15.13 -16.72
C GLY A 229 18.14 -16.03 -16.45
N LYS A 230 18.57 -16.15 -15.20
CA LYS A 230 19.69 -17.02 -14.77
C LYS A 230 19.19 -18.00 -13.70
N PRO A 231 19.97 -19.08 -13.40
CA PRO A 231 19.69 -19.91 -12.25
C PRO A 231 19.65 -19.05 -10.97
N ASN A 232 18.63 -19.25 -10.14
CA ASN A 232 18.49 -18.47 -8.90
C ASN A 232 19.71 -18.64 -8.00
N PRO A 233 20.19 -17.57 -7.37
CA PRO A 233 21.27 -17.64 -6.39
C PRO A 233 20.91 -18.55 -5.21
N GLU A 234 21.92 -19.19 -4.63
CA GLU A 234 21.77 -19.95 -3.41
C GLU A 234 21.20 -19.06 -2.30
N GLY A 235 20.16 -19.53 -1.63
CA GLY A 235 19.47 -18.81 -0.55
C GLY A 235 18.27 -17.97 -0.96
N MET A 236 18.10 -17.59 -2.24
CA MET A 236 16.95 -16.80 -2.70
C MET A 236 15.62 -17.48 -2.41
N TYR A 237 15.53 -18.79 -2.70
CA TYR A 237 14.33 -19.58 -2.40
C TYR A 237 14.09 -19.67 -0.88
N ALA A 238 15.11 -19.99 -0.09
CA ALA A 238 15.00 -20.15 1.36
C ALA A 238 14.56 -18.85 2.04
N LEU A 239 15.09 -17.72 1.60
CA LEU A 239 14.71 -16.40 2.07
C LEU A 239 13.23 -16.11 1.74
N SER A 240 12.86 -16.30 0.49
CA SER A 240 11.48 -16.07 0.03
C SER A 240 10.49 -16.98 0.75
N LEU A 241 10.83 -18.28 0.90
CA LEU A 241 10.04 -19.27 1.63
C LEU A 241 9.71 -18.80 3.06
N GLY A 242 10.70 -18.30 3.78
CA GLY A 242 10.53 -17.82 5.16
C GLY A 242 9.66 -16.57 5.31
N LEU A 243 9.48 -15.79 4.23
CA LEU A 243 8.74 -14.53 4.28
C LEU A 243 7.37 -14.57 3.59
N VAL A 244 7.23 -15.38 2.53
CA VAL A 244 5.99 -15.41 1.73
C VAL A 244 5.39 -16.81 1.59
N GLY A 245 6.00 -17.83 2.19
CA GLY A 245 5.50 -19.20 2.16
C GLY A 245 5.85 -19.96 0.88
N THR A 246 5.56 -21.27 0.89
CA THR A 246 6.06 -22.22 -0.11
C THR A 246 5.57 -21.90 -1.52
N GLU A 247 4.27 -21.74 -1.70
CA GLU A 247 3.66 -21.54 -3.02
C GLU A 247 4.16 -20.25 -3.69
N ALA A 248 4.10 -19.15 -2.96
CA ALA A 248 4.54 -17.85 -3.46
C ALA A 248 6.05 -17.82 -3.73
N ALA A 249 6.87 -18.47 -2.89
CA ALA A 249 8.32 -18.56 -3.08
C ALA A 249 8.70 -19.39 -4.32
N ILE A 250 8.03 -20.52 -4.56
CA ILE A 250 8.24 -21.34 -5.76
C ILE A 250 7.87 -20.55 -7.01
N ALA A 251 6.68 -19.93 -7.01
CA ALA A 251 6.20 -19.16 -8.16
C ALA A 251 7.13 -17.98 -8.46
N PHE A 252 7.57 -17.24 -7.42
CA PHE A 252 8.48 -16.12 -7.57
C PHE A 252 9.86 -16.54 -8.09
N CYS A 253 10.46 -17.59 -7.52
CA CYS A 253 11.76 -18.08 -7.98
C CYS A 253 11.71 -18.61 -9.41
N ALA A 254 10.64 -19.31 -9.80
CA ALA A 254 10.43 -19.73 -11.18
C ALA A 254 10.31 -18.53 -12.12
N PHE A 255 9.51 -17.54 -11.73
CA PHE A 255 9.33 -16.30 -12.48
C PHE A 255 10.66 -15.57 -12.71
N VAL A 256 11.49 -15.40 -11.69
CA VAL A 256 12.81 -14.73 -11.81
C VAL A 256 13.76 -15.51 -12.71
N LYS A 257 13.79 -16.84 -12.54
CA LYS A 257 14.64 -17.73 -13.37
C LYS A 257 14.26 -17.68 -14.85
N ASP A 258 12.96 -17.72 -15.12
CA ASP A 258 12.42 -17.76 -16.48
C ASP A 258 12.09 -16.34 -17.01
N TYR A 259 12.47 -15.30 -16.25
CA TYR A 259 12.27 -13.92 -16.62
C TYR A 259 13.15 -13.60 -17.83
N GLU A 260 12.55 -13.68 -18.99
CA GLU A 260 13.19 -13.19 -20.19
C GLU A 260 13.15 -11.67 -20.18
N ILE A 261 14.33 -11.04 -20.21
CA ILE A 261 14.48 -9.61 -20.46
C ILE A 261 14.09 -9.39 -21.94
N GLN A 262 12.84 -9.62 -22.26
CA GLN A 262 12.29 -9.41 -23.58
C GLN A 262 11.48 -8.14 -23.57
N VAL A 263 11.83 -7.26 -24.48
CA VAL A 263 11.03 -6.09 -24.86
C VAL A 263 10.65 -5.20 -23.67
N SER A 264 11.53 -4.30 -23.28
CA SER A 264 11.17 -3.24 -22.33
C SER A 264 10.33 -2.16 -23.02
N ALA A 265 9.57 -1.37 -22.24
CA ALA A 265 8.87 -0.19 -22.76
C ALA A 265 9.87 0.82 -23.33
N GLU A 266 11.07 0.93 -22.76
CA GLU A 266 12.17 1.75 -23.24
C GLU A 266 12.66 1.28 -24.61
N ASP A 267 12.75 -0.02 -24.86
CA ASP A 267 13.16 -0.55 -26.16
C ASP A 267 12.11 -0.25 -27.25
N VAL A 268 10.82 -0.23 -26.88
CA VAL A 268 9.76 0.26 -27.77
C VAL A 268 9.94 1.75 -28.04
N LEU A 269 10.08 2.56 -27.00
CA LEU A 269 10.22 4.02 -27.11
C LEU A 269 11.48 4.42 -27.88
N ASP A 270 12.58 3.70 -27.68
CA ASP A 270 13.85 3.92 -28.40
C ASP A 270 13.84 3.37 -29.85
N GLY A 271 12.86 2.52 -30.16
CA GLY A 271 12.74 1.90 -31.49
C GLY A 271 13.79 0.82 -31.76
N LYS A 272 14.27 0.15 -30.72
CA LYS A 272 15.28 -0.93 -30.82
C LYS A 272 14.68 -2.27 -31.28
N LEU A 273 13.35 -2.42 -31.17
CA LEU A 273 12.66 -3.68 -31.47
C LEU A 273 12.50 -3.91 -32.96
N LYS A 274 12.78 -5.13 -33.39
CA LYS A 274 12.47 -5.60 -34.73
C LYS A 274 11.10 -6.30 -34.72
N LYS A 275 10.38 -6.22 -35.84
CA LYS A 275 9.06 -6.85 -35.99
C LYS A 275 9.07 -8.33 -35.62
N LYS A 276 10.14 -9.06 -35.98
CA LYS A 276 10.29 -10.49 -35.67
C LYS A 276 10.37 -10.76 -34.16
N ASP A 277 10.99 -9.87 -33.39
CA ASP A 277 11.12 -10.01 -31.93
C ASP A 277 9.75 -9.84 -31.25
N ILE A 278 8.90 -8.97 -31.80
CA ILE A 278 7.54 -8.74 -31.33
C ILE A 278 6.64 -9.94 -31.66
N GLU A 279 6.72 -10.47 -32.87
CA GLU A 279 5.90 -11.61 -33.33
C GLU A 279 6.22 -12.92 -32.58
N THR A 280 7.42 -13.07 -32.04
CA THR A 280 7.85 -14.25 -31.26
C THR A 280 7.60 -14.10 -29.75
N THR A 281 7.23 -12.92 -29.28
CA THR A 281 7.02 -12.63 -27.86
C THR A 281 5.67 -13.16 -27.40
N ALA A 282 5.63 -13.80 -26.23
CA ALA A 282 4.40 -14.32 -25.63
C ALA A 282 3.38 -13.19 -25.35
N ILE A 283 2.09 -13.49 -25.50
CA ILE A 283 0.99 -12.51 -25.31
C ILE A 283 1.01 -11.89 -23.91
N SER A 284 1.32 -12.67 -22.88
CA SER A 284 1.45 -12.19 -21.50
C SER A 284 2.54 -11.12 -21.34
N MET A 285 3.67 -11.32 -22.03
CA MET A 285 4.78 -10.35 -22.02
C MET A 285 4.44 -9.10 -22.80
N LEU A 286 3.77 -9.20 -23.93
CA LEU A 286 3.30 -8.05 -24.68
C LEU A 286 2.32 -7.20 -23.89
N ASN A 287 1.43 -7.84 -23.11
CA ASN A 287 0.54 -7.12 -22.19
C ASN A 287 1.32 -6.34 -21.11
N ASN A 288 2.38 -6.93 -20.55
CA ASN A 288 3.24 -6.23 -19.59
C ASN A 288 3.94 -5.01 -20.21
N VAL A 289 4.42 -5.14 -21.44
CA VAL A 289 5.00 -4.01 -22.20
C VAL A 289 3.97 -2.91 -22.43
N ILE A 290 2.74 -3.28 -22.77
CA ILE A 290 1.62 -2.34 -22.95
C ILE A 290 1.33 -1.60 -21.64
N ASP A 291 1.35 -2.30 -20.49
CA ASP A 291 1.17 -1.68 -19.18
C ASP A 291 2.27 -0.68 -18.85
N LYS A 292 3.52 -1.08 -19.04
CA LYS A 292 4.67 -0.19 -18.83
C LYS A 292 4.68 1.02 -19.76
N LEU A 293 4.23 0.85 -21.01
CA LEU A 293 4.06 1.96 -21.94
C LEU A 293 2.98 2.95 -21.48
N ALA A 294 1.87 2.43 -20.95
CA ALA A 294 0.81 3.29 -20.41
C ALA A 294 1.27 4.02 -19.13
N ASP A 295 1.99 3.35 -18.26
CA ASP A 295 2.60 3.95 -17.07
C ASP A 295 3.55 5.10 -17.48
N ASN A 296 4.45 4.83 -18.42
CA ASN A 296 5.38 5.84 -18.93
C ASN A 296 4.65 7.00 -19.63
N ALA A 297 3.55 6.70 -20.35
CA ALA A 297 2.75 7.73 -21.00
C ALA A 297 2.07 8.68 -20.02
N SER A 298 1.73 8.21 -18.80
CA SER A 298 1.14 9.04 -17.75
C SER A 298 2.14 10.03 -17.16
N GLU A 299 3.38 9.60 -17.02
CA GLU A 299 4.45 10.35 -16.34
C GLU A 299 5.24 11.27 -17.27
N ASN A 300 5.34 10.93 -18.55
CA ASN A 300 6.24 11.59 -19.50
C ASN A 300 5.52 12.05 -20.78
N ASP A 301 5.89 13.24 -21.27
CA ASP A 301 5.51 13.72 -22.60
C ASP A 301 6.38 13.03 -23.66
N TRP A 302 5.79 12.20 -24.50
CA TRP A 302 6.53 11.54 -25.58
C TRP A 302 6.93 12.47 -26.71
N THR A 303 8.15 12.32 -27.18
CA THR A 303 8.62 12.96 -28.39
C THR A 303 7.92 12.36 -29.63
N ASP A 304 7.94 13.08 -30.75
CA ASP A 304 7.35 12.60 -32.02
C ASP A 304 8.03 11.31 -32.52
N LYS A 305 9.33 11.14 -32.21
CA LYS A 305 10.07 9.91 -32.50
C LYS A 305 9.54 8.72 -31.66
N GLN A 306 9.33 8.93 -30.38
CA GLN A 306 8.78 7.92 -29.48
C GLN A 306 7.37 7.51 -29.90
N CYS A 307 6.50 8.47 -30.20
CA CYS A 307 5.15 8.18 -30.70
C CYS A 307 5.18 7.34 -32.00
N LYS A 308 6.08 7.63 -32.93
CA LYS A 308 6.28 6.83 -34.16
C LYS A 308 6.79 5.42 -33.85
N ASN A 309 7.63 5.25 -32.85
CA ASN A 309 8.11 3.93 -32.43
C ASN A 309 6.99 3.12 -31.79
N VAL A 310 6.15 3.74 -30.94
CA VAL A 310 4.95 3.11 -30.37
C VAL A 310 3.93 2.76 -31.48
N ASP A 311 3.75 3.59 -32.48
CA ASP A 311 2.92 3.27 -33.67
C ASP A 311 3.44 2.02 -34.42
N LYS A 312 4.74 1.90 -34.60
CA LYS A 312 5.35 0.71 -35.23
C LYS A 312 5.12 -0.55 -34.38
N PHE A 313 5.28 -0.43 -33.06
CA PHE A 313 5.01 -1.52 -32.15
C PHE A 313 3.53 -1.93 -32.21
N ALA A 314 2.61 -0.96 -32.14
CA ALA A 314 1.17 -1.19 -32.22
C ALA A 314 0.74 -1.93 -33.51
N ARG A 315 1.37 -1.62 -34.63
CA ARG A 315 1.10 -2.31 -35.91
C ARG A 315 1.72 -3.71 -36.01
N ALA A 316 2.65 -4.04 -35.13
CA ALA A 316 3.30 -5.36 -35.09
C ALA A 316 2.60 -6.36 -34.17
N ILE A 317 1.75 -5.91 -33.25
CA ILE A 317 0.93 -6.73 -32.37
C ILE A 317 -0.45 -7.04 -32.98
N SER A 318 -1.22 -7.96 -32.37
CA SER A 318 -2.58 -8.28 -32.82
C SER A 318 -3.53 -7.08 -32.71
N GLY A 319 -4.58 -7.08 -33.55
CA GLY A 319 -5.59 -6.01 -33.52
C GLY A 319 -6.26 -5.85 -32.13
N GLU A 320 -6.51 -6.95 -31.41
CA GLU A 320 -7.05 -6.92 -30.05
C GLU A 320 -6.09 -6.23 -29.08
N MET A 321 -4.80 -6.59 -29.14
CA MET A 321 -3.78 -5.96 -28.29
C MET A 321 -3.54 -4.50 -28.63
N MET A 322 -3.68 -4.12 -29.90
CA MET A 322 -3.64 -2.71 -30.32
C MET A 322 -4.77 -1.90 -29.68
N VAL A 323 -5.97 -2.46 -29.61
CA VAL A 323 -7.12 -1.82 -28.91
C VAL A 323 -6.85 -1.70 -27.41
N VAL A 324 -6.26 -2.73 -26.80
CA VAL A 324 -5.87 -2.69 -25.38
C VAL A 324 -4.82 -1.60 -25.13
N LEU A 325 -3.76 -1.53 -25.96
CA LEU A 325 -2.74 -0.49 -25.89
C LEU A 325 -3.36 0.90 -25.99
N TRP A 326 -4.21 1.12 -26.98
CA TRP A 326 -4.90 2.40 -27.15
C TRP A 326 -5.72 2.79 -25.92
N ASN A 327 -6.54 1.88 -25.41
CA ASN A 327 -7.38 2.14 -24.25
C ASN A 327 -6.55 2.48 -22.99
N LYS A 328 -5.42 1.81 -22.80
CA LYS A 328 -4.53 2.09 -21.67
C LYS A 328 -3.80 3.43 -21.80
N ILE A 329 -3.32 3.79 -22.98
CA ILE A 329 -2.74 5.11 -23.25
C ILE A 329 -3.80 6.21 -23.05
N ALA A 330 -5.03 5.99 -23.51
CA ALA A 330 -6.12 6.94 -23.32
C ALA A 330 -6.49 7.10 -21.83
N ALA A 331 -6.48 6.01 -21.07
CA ALA A 331 -6.73 6.02 -19.63
C ALA A 331 -5.59 6.66 -18.81
N ALA A 332 -4.36 6.69 -19.34
CA ALA A 332 -3.20 7.31 -18.70
C ALA A 332 -3.33 8.85 -18.54
N GLY A 333 -4.29 9.48 -19.22
CA GLY A 333 -4.70 10.86 -18.98
C GLY A 333 -3.77 11.96 -19.54
N ASN A 334 -2.62 11.62 -20.13
CA ASN A 334 -1.72 12.60 -20.76
C ASN A 334 -2.26 13.05 -22.12
N ILE A 335 -2.90 14.23 -22.14
CA ILE A 335 -3.59 14.78 -23.32
C ILE A 335 -2.65 14.92 -24.54
N LYS A 336 -1.39 15.30 -24.34
CA LYS A 336 -0.42 15.47 -25.44
C LYS A 336 -0.11 14.13 -26.11
N ASN A 337 0.13 13.10 -25.31
CA ASN A 337 0.40 11.76 -25.84
C ASN A 337 -0.84 11.20 -26.53
N ILE A 338 -2.03 11.36 -25.92
CA ILE A 338 -3.31 10.92 -26.50
C ILE A 338 -3.54 11.57 -27.87
N GLN A 339 -3.35 12.88 -28.01
CA GLN A 339 -3.54 13.59 -29.28
C GLN A 339 -2.59 13.09 -30.38
N LYS A 340 -1.29 12.93 -30.06
CA LYS A 340 -0.30 12.42 -31.02
C LYS A 340 -0.60 10.99 -31.44
N MET A 341 -0.91 10.12 -30.50
CA MET A 341 -1.23 8.73 -30.78
C MET A 341 -2.56 8.56 -31.52
N HIS A 342 -3.55 9.42 -31.26
CA HIS A 342 -4.80 9.44 -32.02
C HIS A 342 -4.58 9.75 -33.48
N GLN A 343 -3.68 10.69 -33.80
CA GLN A 343 -3.32 11.03 -35.20
C GLN A 343 -2.64 9.86 -35.94
N LEU A 344 -1.84 9.05 -35.21
CA LEU A 344 -1.10 7.93 -35.75
C LEU A 344 -1.91 6.64 -35.87
N LEU A 345 -2.64 6.29 -34.81
CA LEU A 345 -3.31 4.98 -34.64
C LEU A 345 -4.82 5.03 -34.75
N GLY A 346 -5.47 6.19 -34.68
CA GLY A 346 -6.93 6.27 -34.52
C GLY A 346 -7.72 5.52 -35.60
N GLN A 347 -7.30 5.60 -36.87
CA GLN A 347 -7.97 4.87 -37.95
C GLN A 347 -7.77 3.36 -37.87
N GLU A 348 -6.59 2.90 -37.47
CA GLU A 348 -6.28 1.46 -37.38
C GLU A 348 -7.00 0.82 -36.18
N VAL A 349 -7.11 1.53 -35.07
CA VAL A 349 -7.88 1.09 -33.90
C VAL A 349 -9.37 0.94 -34.26
N VAL A 350 -9.95 1.89 -35.01
CA VAL A 350 -11.35 1.78 -35.48
C VAL A 350 -11.53 0.54 -36.37
N LYS A 351 -10.60 0.29 -37.31
CA LYS A 351 -10.63 -0.92 -38.15
C LYS A 351 -10.54 -2.20 -37.33
N ALA A 352 -9.65 -2.25 -36.32
CA ALA A 352 -9.49 -3.40 -35.45
C ALA A 352 -10.77 -3.69 -34.64
N VAL A 353 -11.43 -2.66 -34.10
CA VAL A 353 -12.72 -2.81 -33.39
C VAL A 353 -13.84 -3.28 -34.32
N GLN A 354 -13.88 -2.82 -35.57
CA GLN A 354 -14.85 -3.27 -36.56
C GLN A 354 -14.64 -4.74 -36.97
N ALA A 355 -13.36 -5.14 -37.09
CA ALA A 355 -13.01 -6.52 -37.42
C ALA A 355 -13.43 -7.50 -36.31
N SER A 356 -13.20 -7.15 -35.03
CA SER A 356 -13.62 -7.98 -33.89
C SER A 356 -15.15 -8.15 -33.81
N ARG A 357 -15.92 -7.10 -34.09
CA ARG A 357 -17.40 -7.17 -34.12
C ARG A 357 -17.99 -8.03 -35.26
N ASN A 358 -17.23 -8.25 -36.33
CA ASN A 358 -17.65 -9.09 -37.46
C ASN A 358 -17.31 -10.56 -37.24
N LEU A 359 -16.50 -10.91 -36.25
CA LEU A 359 -16.20 -12.30 -35.85
C LEU A 359 -17.25 -12.86 -34.87
N ASP A 360 -18.03 -12.00 -34.23
CA ASP A 360 -19.13 -12.38 -33.31
C ASP A 360 -20.49 -12.50 -34.00
N LYS A 361 -20.53 -12.46 -35.32
CA LYS A 361 -21.70 -12.74 -36.17
C LYS A 361 -21.49 -14.00 -37.01
#